data_8f110e80cc7a2e3ad53fcf10f1f991ee
#
_entry.id   8f110e80cc7a2e3ad53fcf10f1f991ee
#
_cell.length_a   1.000
_cell.length_b   1.000
_cell.length_c   1.000
_cell.angle_alpha   90.00
_cell.angle_beta   90.00
_cell.angle_gamma   90.00
#
_symmetry.space_group_name_H-M   'P 1'
#
loop_
_entity.id
_entity.type
_entity.pdbx_description
1 polymer ?
#
loop_
_entity_poly.entity_id
_entity_poly.type
_entity_poly.pdbx_seq_one_letter_code
_entity_poly.pdbx_strand_id
1 'polypeptide(L)'
;MEPIHRVTAPTLDVLDALLSSDSAVWGLLVIKATGRQAGTVYPILERLERQGWIRSSWDDDADRPGPRRRLYEFTAEGAGAARELVDARRSAVDAAERAARAGRPSGRTVTS
;
A
#
# COMPACT_ATOMS: atom_id res chain seq x y z
N MET A 1 -5.79 8.50 -14.64
CA MET A 1 -4.90 7.87 -13.63
C MET A 1 -3.81 7.10 -14.35
N GLU A 2 -2.57 7.31 -13.95
CA GLU A 2 -1.46 6.63 -14.57
C GLU A 2 -1.15 5.32 -13.86
N PRO A 3 -0.75 4.28 -14.60
CA PRO A 3 -0.40 3.01 -13.96
C PRO A 3 0.93 3.11 -13.20
N ILE A 4 1.11 2.23 -12.22
CA ILE A 4 2.38 2.11 -11.53
C ILE A 4 3.23 1.13 -12.32
N HIS A 5 4.33 1.60 -12.88
CA HIS A 5 5.18 0.75 -13.70
C HIS A 5 6.01 -0.23 -12.89
N ARG A 6 6.39 0.16 -11.70
CA ARG A 6 7.20 -0.69 -10.84
C ARG A 6 6.59 -0.73 -9.46
N VAL A 7 6.01 -1.87 -9.12
CA VAL A 7 5.36 -2.06 -7.83
C VAL A 7 6.37 -2.67 -6.87
N THR A 8 6.71 -1.90 -5.84
CA THR A 8 7.66 -2.35 -4.82
C THR A 8 6.92 -2.74 -3.56
N ALA A 9 7.57 -3.48 -2.66
CA ALA A 9 6.98 -3.83 -1.38
C ALA A 9 6.57 -2.59 -0.57
N PRO A 10 7.40 -1.54 -0.48
CA PRO A 10 6.96 -0.33 0.20
C PRO A 10 5.72 0.31 -0.42
N THR A 11 5.61 0.32 -1.73
CA THR A 11 4.43 0.87 -2.41
C THR A 11 3.19 0.08 -2.03
N LEU A 12 3.28 -1.25 -2.02
CA LEU A 12 2.16 -2.10 -1.63
C LEU A 12 1.74 -1.87 -0.19
N ASP A 13 2.72 -1.69 0.70
CA ASP A 13 2.42 -1.42 2.10
C ASP A 13 1.68 -0.09 2.27
N VAL A 14 2.07 0.93 1.51
CA VAL A 14 1.38 2.22 1.55
C VAL A 14 -0.05 2.08 1.03
N LEU A 15 -0.22 1.39 -0.09
CA LEU A 15 -1.56 1.16 -0.65
C LEU A 15 -2.44 0.40 0.33
N ASP A 16 -1.89 -0.64 0.95
CA ASP A 16 -2.63 -1.43 1.92
C ASP A 16 -3.03 -0.61 3.15
N ALA A 17 -2.12 0.22 3.64
CA ALA A 17 -2.40 1.10 4.77
C ALA A 17 -3.54 2.06 4.45
N LEU A 18 -3.54 2.62 3.24
CA LEU A 18 -4.62 3.53 2.81
C LEU A 18 -5.94 2.78 2.61
N LEU A 19 -5.89 1.54 2.13
CA LEU A 19 -7.09 0.73 1.95
C LEU A 19 -7.72 0.30 3.27
N SER A 20 -6.96 0.34 4.35
CA SER A 20 -7.45 -0.06 5.67
C SER A 20 -8.36 0.98 6.30
N SER A 21 -8.51 2.14 5.68
CA SER A 21 -9.35 3.21 6.19
C SER A 21 -10.41 3.60 5.16
N ASP A 22 -11.61 3.92 5.63
CA ASP A 22 -12.69 4.35 4.75
C ASP A 22 -12.67 5.86 4.51
N SER A 23 -11.79 6.57 5.17
CA SER A 23 -11.71 8.02 5.08
C SER A 23 -10.28 8.46 4.86
N ALA A 24 -10.09 9.77 4.70
CA ALA A 24 -8.76 10.34 4.52
C ALA A 24 -7.86 10.02 5.72
N VAL A 25 -6.61 9.70 5.44
CA VAL A 25 -5.65 9.25 6.46
C VAL A 25 -4.51 10.24 6.59
N TRP A 26 -4.17 10.59 7.82
CA TRP A 26 -3.02 11.43 8.11
C TRP A 26 -1.73 10.70 7.71
N GLY A 27 -0.83 11.39 7.01
CA GLY A 27 0.42 10.80 6.55
C GLY A 27 1.22 10.10 7.63
N LEU A 28 1.24 10.66 8.84
CA LEU A 28 1.95 10.02 9.97
C LEU A 28 1.35 8.66 10.31
N LEU A 29 0.03 8.51 10.17
CA LEU A 29 -0.60 7.22 10.43
C LEU A 29 -0.23 6.18 9.35
N VAL A 30 -0.02 6.64 8.11
CA VAL A 30 0.46 5.75 7.05
C VAL A 30 1.85 5.26 7.40
N ILE A 31 2.71 6.16 7.86
CA ILE A 31 4.06 5.79 8.28
C ILE A 31 4.01 4.74 9.38
N LYS A 32 3.20 4.97 10.40
CA LYS A 32 3.07 4.02 11.52
C LYS A 32 2.49 2.68 11.07
N ALA A 33 1.49 2.71 10.21
CA ALA A 33 0.85 1.49 9.74
C ALA A 33 1.78 0.62 8.89
N THR A 34 2.65 1.24 8.09
CA THR A 34 3.58 0.51 7.25
C THR A 34 4.82 0.06 8.00
N GLY A 35 5.15 0.71 9.11
CA GLY A 35 6.39 0.46 9.82
C GLY A 35 7.63 0.96 9.09
N ARG A 36 7.44 1.77 8.04
CA ARG A 36 8.54 2.27 7.23
C ARG A 36 8.84 3.72 7.58
N GLN A 37 10.00 4.18 7.18
CA GLN A 37 10.44 5.54 7.48
C GLN A 37 9.75 6.58 6.62
N ALA A 38 9.64 7.80 7.13
CA ALA A 38 9.04 8.91 6.41
C ALA A 38 9.72 9.16 5.06
N GLY A 39 11.04 9.03 5.02
CA GLY A 39 11.80 9.20 3.78
C GLY A 39 11.48 8.19 2.71
N THR A 40 10.83 7.08 3.05
CA THR A 40 10.34 6.09 2.10
C THR A 40 8.88 6.36 1.76
N VAL A 41 8.06 6.64 2.76
CA VAL A 41 6.61 6.77 2.60
C VAL A 41 6.20 8.02 1.85
N TYR A 42 6.73 9.20 2.21
CA TYR A 42 6.30 10.44 1.57
C TYR A 42 6.59 10.51 0.07
N PRO A 43 7.74 10.06 -0.43
CA PRO A 43 7.95 10.03 -1.88
C PRO A 43 6.96 9.13 -2.61
N ILE A 44 6.54 8.04 -1.97
CA ILE A 44 5.53 7.15 -2.55
C ILE A 44 4.18 7.86 -2.61
N LEU A 45 3.77 8.51 -1.52
CA LEU A 45 2.52 9.27 -1.49
C LEU A 45 2.51 10.37 -2.54
N GLU A 46 3.63 11.08 -2.71
CA GLU A 46 3.72 12.12 -3.73
C GLU A 46 3.57 11.57 -5.14
N ARG A 47 4.18 10.42 -5.40
CA ARG A 47 4.10 9.78 -6.71
C ARG A 47 2.69 9.31 -6.99
N LEU A 48 2.04 8.69 -6.01
CA LEU A 48 0.66 8.21 -6.16
C LEU A 48 -0.28 9.39 -6.41
N GLU A 49 -0.04 10.51 -5.76
CA GLU A 49 -0.84 11.71 -5.97
C GLU A 49 -0.64 12.25 -7.39
N ARG A 50 0.59 12.34 -7.85
CA ARG A 50 0.88 12.80 -9.21
C ARG A 50 0.26 11.89 -10.27
N GLN A 51 0.20 10.60 -9.99
CA GLN A 51 -0.34 9.62 -10.94
C GLN A 51 -1.86 9.49 -10.84
N GLY A 52 -2.49 10.20 -9.94
CA GLY A 52 -3.95 10.23 -9.84
C GLY A 52 -4.56 9.09 -9.04
N TRP A 53 -3.76 8.35 -8.28
CA TRP A 53 -4.28 7.28 -7.43
C TRP A 53 -4.89 7.80 -6.15
N ILE A 54 -4.29 8.87 -5.61
CA ILE A 54 -4.75 9.47 -4.37
C ILE A 54 -4.77 10.99 -4.53
N ARG A 55 -5.46 11.65 -3.60
CA ARG A 55 -5.44 13.11 -3.49
C ARG A 55 -5.14 13.46 -2.05
N SER A 56 -4.63 14.66 -1.84
CA SER A 56 -4.30 15.12 -0.50
C SER A 56 -5.03 16.41 -0.19
N SER A 57 -5.20 16.66 1.09
CA SER A 57 -5.83 17.87 1.57
C SER A 57 -5.28 18.20 2.95
N TRP A 58 -5.48 19.44 3.37
CA TRP A 58 -5.11 19.82 4.73
C TRP A 58 -6.31 19.63 5.63
N ASP A 59 -6.04 19.14 6.85
CA ASP A 59 -7.09 19.02 7.86
C ASP A 59 -7.48 20.43 8.32
N ASP A 60 -8.77 20.74 8.25
CA ASP A 60 -9.28 22.06 8.56
C ASP A 60 -9.69 22.25 10.02
N ASP A 61 -9.36 21.28 10.88
CA ASP A 61 -9.72 21.37 12.29
C ASP A 61 -8.88 22.46 12.98
N ALA A 62 -9.44 23.66 13.06
CA ALA A 62 -8.76 24.80 13.63
C ALA A 62 -8.62 24.72 15.15
N ASP A 63 -9.42 23.87 15.80
CA ASP A 63 -9.38 23.75 17.26
C ASP A 63 -8.32 22.78 17.74
N ARG A 64 -7.77 21.99 16.83
CA ARG A 64 -6.78 21.00 17.22
C ARG A 64 -5.41 21.66 17.36
N PRO A 65 -4.71 21.44 18.47
CA PRO A 65 -3.39 22.01 18.67
C PRO A 65 -2.35 21.35 17.75
N GLY A 66 -1.28 22.07 17.47
CA GLY A 66 -0.19 21.56 16.67
C GLY A 66 -0.31 21.92 15.20
N PRO A 67 0.63 21.46 14.37
CA PRO A 67 0.64 21.79 12.96
C PRO A 67 -0.51 21.12 12.23
N ARG A 68 -0.90 21.70 11.11
CA ARG A 68 -1.97 21.15 10.27
C ARG A 68 -1.55 19.80 9.76
N ARG A 69 -2.50 18.87 9.66
CA ARG A 69 -2.26 17.53 9.16
C ARG A 69 -2.55 17.44 7.69
N ARG A 70 -1.64 16.78 6.97
CA ARG A 70 -1.86 16.46 5.56
C ARG A 70 -2.58 15.13 5.50
N LEU A 71 -3.75 15.11 4.87
CA LEU A 71 -4.58 13.91 4.77
C LEU A 71 -4.53 13.37 3.34
N TYR A 72 -4.59 12.06 3.20
CA TYR A 72 -4.52 11.38 1.92
C TYR A 72 -5.69 10.41 1.78
N GLU A 73 -6.30 10.40 0.61
CA GLU A 73 -7.39 9.46 0.33
C GLU A 73 -7.35 9.06 -1.13
N PHE A 74 -7.90 7.89 -1.44
CA PHE A 74 -7.95 7.43 -2.82
C PHE A 74 -8.94 8.26 -3.65
N THR A 75 -8.59 8.44 -4.93
CA THR A 75 -9.59 8.80 -5.92
C THR A 75 -10.44 7.56 -6.18
N ALA A 76 -11.61 7.73 -6.79
CA ALA A 76 -12.48 6.58 -7.06
C ALA A 76 -11.77 5.51 -7.89
N GLU A 77 -11.05 5.94 -8.94
CA GLU A 77 -10.30 5.01 -9.77
C GLU A 77 -9.15 4.38 -9.00
N GLY A 78 -8.48 5.18 -8.18
CA GLY A 78 -7.33 4.73 -7.41
C GLY A 78 -7.69 3.65 -6.41
N ALA A 79 -8.84 3.78 -5.75
CA ALA A 79 -9.27 2.80 -4.76
C ALA A 79 -9.47 1.42 -5.39
N GLY A 80 -10.14 1.37 -6.53
CA GLY A 80 -10.37 0.11 -7.23
C GLY A 80 -9.07 -0.51 -7.73
N ALA A 81 -8.22 0.31 -8.36
CA ALA A 81 -6.95 -0.16 -8.88
C ALA A 81 -6.02 -0.64 -7.78
N ALA A 82 -6.00 0.06 -6.65
CA ALA A 82 -5.16 -0.32 -5.51
C ALA A 82 -5.62 -1.65 -4.92
N ARG A 83 -6.93 -1.84 -4.80
CA ARG A 83 -7.47 -3.09 -4.26
C ARG A 83 -7.13 -4.27 -5.16
N GLU A 84 -7.26 -4.11 -6.46
CA GLU A 84 -6.90 -5.15 -7.42
C GLU A 84 -5.41 -5.49 -7.33
N LEU A 85 -4.56 -4.47 -7.22
CA LEU A 85 -3.13 -4.67 -7.16
C LEU A 85 -2.69 -5.39 -5.87
N VAL A 86 -3.24 -4.96 -4.74
CA VAL A 86 -2.91 -5.58 -3.45
C VAL A 86 -3.44 -7.02 -3.41
N ASP A 87 -4.65 -7.25 -3.90
CA ASP A 87 -5.24 -8.59 -3.93
C ASP A 87 -4.46 -9.52 -4.85
N ALA A 88 -4.05 -9.04 -6.02
CA ALA A 88 -3.26 -9.83 -6.95
C ALA A 88 -1.92 -10.23 -6.34
N ARG A 89 -1.28 -9.30 -5.63
CA ARG A 89 -0.01 -9.58 -4.99
C ARG A 89 -0.16 -10.59 -3.86
N ARG A 90 -1.20 -10.44 -3.06
CA ARG A 90 -1.48 -11.38 -1.96
C ARG A 90 -1.75 -12.78 -2.50
N SER A 91 -2.53 -12.88 -3.58
CA SER A 91 -2.81 -14.16 -4.22
C SER A 91 -1.55 -14.80 -4.79
N ALA A 92 -0.66 -14.02 -5.39
CA ALA A 92 0.58 -14.52 -5.93
C ALA A 92 1.50 -15.07 -4.83
N VAL A 93 1.56 -14.36 -3.69
CA VAL A 93 2.36 -14.81 -2.55
C VAL A 93 1.79 -16.11 -1.99
N ASP A 94 0.47 -16.18 -1.83
CA ASP A 94 -0.18 -17.39 -1.32
C ASP A 94 0.04 -18.57 -2.25
N ALA A 95 -0.04 -18.37 -3.56
CA ALA A 95 0.20 -19.42 -4.53
C ALA A 95 1.65 -19.91 -4.49
N ALA A 96 2.60 -18.98 -4.35
CA ALA A 96 4.00 -19.32 -4.26
C ALA A 96 4.29 -20.13 -2.99
N GLU A 97 3.66 -19.76 -1.88
CA GLU A 97 3.83 -20.49 -0.63
C GLU A 97 3.24 -21.90 -0.71
N ARG A 98 2.07 -22.04 -1.33
CA ARG A 98 1.46 -23.35 -1.53
C ARG A 98 2.32 -24.23 -2.41
N ALA A 99 2.87 -23.67 -3.48
CA ALA A 99 3.74 -24.40 -4.38
C ALA A 99 5.02 -24.83 -3.67
N ALA A 100 5.58 -23.96 -2.86
CA ALA A 100 6.79 -24.30 -2.11
C ALA A 100 6.52 -25.43 -1.12
N ARG A 101 5.38 -25.40 -0.44
CA ARG A 101 5.03 -26.46 0.50
C ARG A 101 4.75 -27.77 -0.21
N ALA A 102 4.08 -27.71 -1.35
CA ALA A 102 3.75 -28.90 -2.11
C ALA A 102 4.99 -29.57 -2.70
N GLY A 103 5.96 -28.77 -3.10
CA GLY A 103 7.17 -29.31 -3.70
C GLY A 103 8.21 -29.79 -2.73
N ARG A 104 8.11 -29.34 -1.49
CA ARG A 104 9.18 -29.59 -0.55
C ARG A 104 9.37 -31.03 -0.16
N PRO A 105 8.37 -31.75 0.19
CA PRO A 105 8.59 -33.05 0.70
C PRO A 105 9.13 -33.98 -0.25
N SER A 106 8.73 -33.92 -1.30
CA SER A 106 9.11 -34.85 -2.07
C SER A 106 10.34 -34.68 -2.49
N GLY A 107 10.53 -33.80 -2.44
CA GLY A 107 11.53 -33.73 -2.83
C GLY A 107 12.28 -34.88 -2.72
N ARG A 108 12.36 -35.22 -2.45
CA ARG A 108 12.97 -35.97 -2.32
C ARG A 108 13.04 -37.08 -2.30
N THR A 109 12.89 -37.40 -2.31
CA THR A 109 12.83 -38.42 -2.15
C THR A 109 13.24 -39.04 -3.08
N VAL A 110 13.50 -39.13 -3.48
CA VAL A 110 13.74 -39.60 -4.06
C VAL A 110 14.26 -40.24 -4.46
N THR A 111 14.44 -40.51 -4.58
CA THR A 111 14.88 -41.10 -4.83
C THR A 111 15.13 -41.67 -5.26
N SER A 112 15.18 -41.84 -5.40
CA SER A 112 15.36 -42.44 -5.70
C SER A 112 15.44 -42.85 -6.30
#